data_20af0fdf84465be9695756b94b3533d3
#
_entry.id   20af0fdf84465be9695756b94b3533d3
#
_cell.length_a   1.000
_cell.length_b   1.000
_cell.length_c   1.000
_cell.angle_alpha   90.00
_cell.angle_beta   90.00
_cell.angle_gamma   90.00
#
_symmetry.space_group_name_H-M   'P 1'
#
loop_
_entity.id
_entity.type
_entity.pdbx_description
1 polymer ?
#
loop_
_entity_poly.entity_id
_entity_poly.type
_entity_poly.pdbx_seq_one_letter_code
_entity_poly.pdbx_strand_id
1 'polypeptide(L)'
;MRKVKYAGIQMQCTKSVEENIAKADKMVRKAASEGAKIILLPELFERQYFCQERNYDYYLYARSLEDDEAVNHFKKVAAELEVVLPISFYEKDVNVFYNTTAVIDADGSVLGIYRKTHIPDDHYYQEKFYFTPGDTGF
;
A
#
# COMPACT_ATOMS: atom_id res chain seq x y z
N MET A 1 6.74 9.80 -29.05
CA MET A 1 6.48 8.85 -27.93
C MET A 1 6.53 9.64 -26.63
N ARG A 2 5.48 9.58 -25.79
CA ARG A 2 5.46 10.26 -24.47
C ARG A 2 6.34 9.48 -23.50
N LYS A 3 7.29 10.15 -22.84
CA LYS A 3 8.10 9.56 -21.75
C LYS A 3 7.45 9.88 -20.41
N VAL A 4 7.30 8.89 -19.54
CA VAL A 4 6.81 9.04 -18.16
C VAL A 4 7.92 8.59 -17.22
N LYS A 5 8.30 9.47 -16.27
CA LYS A 5 9.26 9.11 -15.22
C LYS A 5 8.48 8.40 -14.09
N TYR A 6 9.00 7.29 -13.63
CA TYR A 6 8.50 6.59 -12.44
C TYR A 6 9.59 6.48 -11.37
N ALA A 7 9.18 6.29 -10.12
CA ALA A 7 10.07 6.07 -9.00
C ALA A 7 9.59 4.89 -8.15
N GLY A 8 10.53 4.09 -7.67
CA GLY A 8 10.32 3.10 -6.60
C GLY A 8 10.94 3.62 -5.32
N ILE A 9 10.16 3.68 -4.26
CA ILE A 9 10.61 4.06 -2.93
C ILE A 9 11.09 2.84 -2.18
N GLN A 10 12.24 2.94 -1.53
CA GLN A 10 12.73 1.93 -0.61
C GLN A 10 12.94 2.57 0.75
N MET A 11 12.29 2.02 1.77
CA MET A 11 12.35 2.56 3.13
C MET A 11 12.28 1.45 4.17
N GLN A 12 12.86 1.69 5.32
CA GLN A 12 12.67 0.86 6.50
C GLN A 12 11.36 1.28 7.17
N CYS A 13 10.52 0.29 7.50
CA CYS A 13 9.27 0.51 8.21
C CYS A 13 9.43 0.20 9.71
N THR A 14 8.77 0.99 10.55
CA THR A 14 8.66 0.81 12.00
C THR A 14 7.31 0.18 12.36
N LYS A 15 7.06 -0.03 13.64
CA LYS A 15 5.74 -0.49 14.14
C LYS A 15 4.68 0.63 14.12
N SER A 16 5.09 1.89 13.99
CA SER A 16 4.17 3.05 13.99
C SER A 16 3.69 3.35 12.58
N VAL A 17 2.37 3.29 12.38
CA VAL A 17 1.70 3.67 11.13
C VAL A 17 1.97 5.14 10.80
N GLU A 18 1.81 6.01 11.79
CA GLU A 18 1.99 7.46 11.65
C GLU A 18 3.42 7.81 11.17
N GLU A 19 4.46 7.21 11.80
CA GLU A 19 5.85 7.42 11.39
C GLU A 19 6.11 6.94 9.96
N ASN A 20 5.56 5.79 9.59
CA ASN A 20 5.75 5.21 8.26
C ASN A 20 5.05 6.05 7.18
N ILE A 21 3.83 6.49 7.42
CA ILE A 21 3.10 7.37 6.50
C ILE A 21 3.85 8.70 6.33
N ALA A 22 4.27 9.34 7.42
CA ALA A 22 5.02 10.59 7.36
C ALA A 22 6.35 10.45 6.60
N LYS A 23 7.06 9.34 6.80
CA LYS A 23 8.30 9.04 6.09
C LYS A 23 8.05 8.78 4.60
N ALA A 24 7.03 8.01 4.27
CA ALA A 24 6.63 7.73 2.89
C ALA A 24 6.22 9.02 2.17
N ASP A 25 5.40 9.88 2.79
CA ASP A 25 5.00 11.19 2.26
C ASP A 25 6.23 12.03 1.87
N LYS A 26 7.18 12.18 2.79
CA LYS A 26 8.41 12.93 2.53
C LYS A 26 9.16 12.39 1.30
N MET A 27 9.22 11.06 1.15
CA MET A 27 9.92 10.42 0.03
C MET A 27 9.14 10.57 -1.28
N VAL A 28 7.80 10.47 -1.24
CA VAL A 28 6.92 10.70 -2.38
C VAL A 28 7.05 12.13 -2.88
N ARG A 29 7.01 13.12 -1.99
CA ARG A 29 7.21 14.53 -2.35
C ARG A 29 8.58 14.80 -3.00
N LYS A 30 9.62 14.17 -2.48
CA LYS A 30 10.95 14.23 -3.08
C LYS A 30 10.95 13.65 -4.50
N ALA A 31 10.41 12.45 -4.69
CA ALA A 31 10.34 11.81 -6.01
C ALA A 31 9.53 12.64 -7.01
N ALA A 32 8.40 13.22 -6.59
CA ALA A 32 7.58 14.11 -7.41
C ALA A 32 8.35 15.39 -7.80
N SER A 33 9.07 16.00 -6.86
CA SER A 33 9.91 17.19 -7.14
C SER A 33 11.04 16.91 -8.15
N GLU A 34 11.48 15.66 -8.25
CA GLU A 34 12.44 15.19 -9.25
C GLU A 34 11.76 14.78 -10.59
N GLY A 35 10.44 14.99 -10.70
CA GLY A 35 9.65 14.81 -11.92
C GLY A 35 9.03 13.43 -12.11
N ALA A 36 9.01 12.57 -11.08
CA ALA A 36 8.28 11.31 -11.15
C ALA A 36 6.77 11.55 -11.21
N LYS A 37 6.06 10.79 -12.06
CA LYS A 37 4.61 10.87 -12.24
C LYS A 37 3.88 9.61 -11.78
N ILE A 38 4.60 8.51 -11.61
CA ILE A 38 4.12 7.28 -10.99
C ILE A 38 5.12 6.92 -9.90
N ILE A 39 4.66 6.78 -8.65
CA ILE A 39 5.55 6.54 -7.51
C ILE A 39 5.02 5.36 -6.72
N LEU A 40 5.82 4.30 -6.61
CA LEU A 40 5.50 3.06 -5.92
C LEU A 40 6.17 3.01 -4.56
N LEU A 41 5.39 2.76 -3.52
CA LEU A 41 5.85 2.50 -2.16
C LEU A 41 6.07 0.98 -1.94
N PRO A 42 6.79 0.57 -0.88
CA PRO A 42 6.92 -0.84 -0.55
C PRO A 42 5.57 -1.49 -0.22
N GLU A 43 5.47 -2.80 -0.44
CA GLU A 43 4.34 -3.62 -0.03
C GLU A 43 4.11 -3.50 1.48
N LEU A 44 2.85 -3.28 1.91
CA LEU A 44 2.43 -3.21 3.32
C LEU A 44 3.26 -2.22 4.17
N PHE A 45 3.70 -1.11 3.57
CA PHE A 45 4.65 -0.16 4.16
C PHE A 45 4.15 0.56 5.41
N GLU A 46 2.86 0.52 5.68
CA GLU A 46 2.26 1.17 6.84
C GLU A 46 2.82 0.65 8.16
N ARG A 47 3.33 -0.57 8.16
CA ARG A 47 3.87 -1.24 9.35
C ARG A 47 5.14 -1.99 9.01
N GLN A 48 5.86 -2.38 10.05
CA GLN A 48 6.87 -3.41 9.89
C GLN A 48 6.19 -4.68 9.36
N TYR A 49 6.84 -5.37 8.41
CA TYR A 49 6.29 -6.59 7.82
C TYR A 49 5.97 -7.63 8.88
N PHE A 50 4.70 -7.85 9.13
CA PHE A 50 4.19 -8.65 10.25
C PHE A 50 4.01 -10.15 9.92
N CYS A 51 4.02 -10.51 8.64
CA CYS A 51 3.79 -11.90 8.20
C CYS A 51 4.97 -12.85 8.48
N GLN A 52 6.00 -12.42 9.19
CA GLN A 52 7.09 -13.28 9.66
C GLN A 52 6.66 -14.22 10.77
N GLU A 53 5.59 -13.91 11.48
CA GLU A 53 5.03 -14.70 12.57
C GLU A 53 3.51 -14.81 12.46
N ARG A 54 2.92 -15.81 13.14
CA ARG A 54 1.46 -16.00 13.24
C ARG A 54 0.97 -15.41 14.55
N ASN A 55 0.32 -14.24 14.48
CA ASN A 55 -0.25 -13.57 15.64
C ASN A 55 -1.65 -13.10 15.33
N TYR A 56 -2.64 -13.61 16.07
CA TYR A 56 -4.05 -13.24 15.86
C TYR A 56 -4.34 -11.75 16.12
N ASP A 57 -3.56 -11.08 16.94
CA ASP A 57 -3.74 -9.64 17.20
C ASP A 57 -3.50 -8.80 15.94
N TYR A 58 -2.74 -9.31 14.97
CA TYR A 58 -2.45 -8.57 13.72
C TYR A 58 -3.65 -8.51 12.77
N TYR A 59 -4.70 -9.29 12.99
CA TYR A 59 -5.98 -9.10 12.29
C TYR A 59 -6.63 -7.74 12.62
N LEU A 60 -6.29 -7.15 13.76
CA LEU A 60 -6.74 -5.81 14.15
C LEU A 60 -6.07 -4.69 13.33
N TYR A 61 -5.06 -4.99 12.55
CA TYR A 61 -4.38 -4.03 11.66
C TYR A 61 -5.17 -3.75 10.38
N ALA A 62 -5.98 -4.72 9.95
CA ALA A 62 -6.72 -4.61 8.69
C ALA A 62 -7.79 -3.51 8.74
N ARG A 63 -7.95 -2.79 7.63
CA ARG A 63 -8.94 -1.72 7.46
C ARG A 63 -9.71 -1.93 6.17
N SER A 64 -10.91 -1.35 6.10
CA SER A 64 -11.59 -1.21 4.80
C SER A 64 -10.83 -0.21 3.92
N LEU A 65 -11.09 -0.23 2.62
CA LEU A 65 -10.50 0.75 1.68
C LEU A 65 -10.81 2.19 2.11
N GLU A 66 -12.03 2.42 2.64
CA GLU A 66 -12.52 3.73 3.05
C GLU A 66 -11.89 4.21 4.35
N ASP A 67 -11.57 3.29 5.27
CA ASP A 67 -11.06 3.62 6.61
C ASP A 67 -9.52 3.56 6.71
N ASP A 68 -8.85 3.11 5.65
CA ASP A 68 -7.40 2.95 5.67
C ASP A 68 -6.68 4.30 5.72
N GLU A 69 -5.81 4.46 6.71
CA GLU A 69 -5.12 5.73 6.99
C GLU A 69 -4.15 6.13 5.88
N ALA A 70 -3.39 5.17 5.32
CA ALA A 70 -2.45 5.47 4.25
C ALA A 70 -3.18 5.79 2.95
N VAL A 71 -4.19 5.01 2.57
CA VAL A 71 -5.00 5.29 1.38
C VAL A 71 -5.59 6.69 1.47
N ASN A 72 -6.23 7.05 2.58
CA ASN A 72 -6.85 8.36 2.77
C ASN A 72 -5.83 9.52 2.79
N HIS A 73 -4.64 9.31 3.34
CA HIS A 73 -3.55 10.27 3.29
C HIS A 73 -3.05 10.48 1.86
N PHE A 74 -2.74 9.38 1.16
CA PHE A 74 -2.14 9.46 -0.17
C PHE A 74 -3.10 9.86 -1.27
N LYS A 75 -4.42 9.75 -1.10
CA LYS A 75 -5.42 10.40 -1.99
C LYS A 75 -5.21 11.92 -2.05
N LYS A 76 -4.96 12.55 -0.89
CA LYS A 76 -4.70 14.00 -0.82
C LYS A 76 -3.35 14.36 -1.44
N VAL A 77 -2.32 13.56 -1.15
CA VAL A 77 -0.97 13.76 -1.69
C VAL A 77 -0.92 13.58 -3.21
N ALA A 78 -1.61 12.56 -3.74
CA ALA A 78 -1.73 12.32 -5.17
C ALA A 78 -2.33 13.52 -5.91
N ALA A 79 -3.47 14.05 -5.40
CA ALA A 79 -4.11 15.23 -5.97
C ALA A 79 -3.25 16.49 -5.87
N GLU A 80 -2.58 16.71 -4.73
CA GLU A 80 -1.70 17.86 -4.52
C GLU A 80 -0.50 17.88 -5.49
N LEU A 81 0.11 16.71 -5.71
CA LEU A 81 1.33 16.57 -6.51
C LEU A 81 1.08 16.20 -7.98
N GLU A 82 -0.16 15.94 -8.34
CA GLU A 82 -0.56 15.43 -9.66
C GLU A 82 0.25 14.19 -10.08
N VAL A 83 0.28 13.18 -9.19
CA VAL A 83 1.00 11.91 -9.38
C VAL A 83 0.11 10.70 -9.14
N VAL A 84 0.42 9.59 -9.81
CA VAL A 84 -0.25 8.31 -9.58
C VAL A 84 0.48 7.54 -8.49
N LEU A 85 -0.28 7.05 -7.49
CA LEU A 85 0.23 6.33 -6.33
C LEU A 85 -0.47 4.98 -6.17
N PRO A 86 0.18 3.85 -6.50
CA PRO A 86 -0.25 2.55 -6.04
C PRO A 86 0.08 2.42 -4.54
N ILE A 87 -0.94 2.24 -3.70
CA ILE A 87 -0.82 2.14 -2.24
C ILE A 87 -1.20 0.74 -1.79
N SER A 88 -0.23 0.02 -1.23
CA SER A 88 -0.42 -1.32 -0.67
C SER A 88 -0.83 -1.23 0.79
N PHE A 89 -1.90 -1.95 1.17
CA PHE A 89 -2.44 -1.98 2.52
C PHE A 89 -3.04 -3.34 2.88
N TYR A 90 -3.27 -3.57 4.17
CA TYR A 90 -3.94 -4.77 4.68
C TYR A 90 -5.45 -4.54 4.70
N GLU A 91 -6.12 -5.06 3.67
CA GLU A 91 -7.57 -4.88 3.50
C GLU A 91 -8.38 -5.85 4.34
N LYS A 92 -9.45 -5.33 4.94
CA LYS A 92 -10.57 -6.09 5.48
C LYS A 92 -11.83 -5.77 4.67
N ASP A 93 -12.36 -6.77 3.98
CA ASP A 93 -13.64 -6.70 3.29
C ASP A 93 -14.64 -7.62 3.99
N VAL A 94 -15.54 -7.03 4.75
CA VAL A 94 -16.49 -7.70 5.66
C VAL A 94 -15.77 -8.63 6.64
N ASN A 95 -15.63 -9.92 6.30
CA ASN A 95 -14.97 -10.95 7.10
C ASN A 95 -13.78 -11.61 6.37
N VAL A 96 -13.37 -11.06 5.24
CA VAL A 96 -12.26 -11.57 4.44
C VAL A 96 -11.12 -10.58 4.47
N PHE A 97 -9.89 -11.09 4.43
CA PHE A 97 -8.69 -10.28 4.55
C PHE A 97 -7.81 -10.47 3.33
N TYR A 98 -7.30 -9.37 2.78
CA TYR A 98 -6.50 -9.37 1.56
C TYR A 98 -5.25 -8.52 1.68
N ASN A 99 -4.24 -8.88 0.91
CA ASN A 99 -3.12 -8.01 0.60
C ASN A 99 -3.49 -7.24 -0.67
N THR A 100 -3.78 -5.96 -0.53
CA THR A 100 -4.43 -5.15 -1.56
C THR A 100 -3.58 -3.95 -1.94
N THR A 101 -3.64 -3.58 -3.21
CA THR A 101 -3.10 -2.33 -3.73
C THR A 101 -4.25 -1.49 -4.30
N ALA A 102 -4.45 -0.30 -3.74
CA ALA A 102 -5.33 0.72 -4.31
C ALA A 102 -4.52 1.59 -5.29
N VAL A 103 -4.99 1.74 -6.52
CA VAL A 103 -4.36 2.64 -7.50
C VAL A 103 -5.03 4.00 -7.43
N ILE A 104 -4.31 4.98 -6.91
CA ILE A 104 -4.79 6.36 -6.75
C ILE A 104 -4.32 7.19 -7.94
N ASP A 105 -5.24 7.85 -8.64
CA ASP A 105 -4.93 8.71 -9.78
C ASP A 105 -4.44 10.10 -9.34
N ALA A 106 -3.95 10.85 -10.29
CA ALA A 106 -3.39 12.19 -10.11
C ALA A 106 -4.39 13.25 -9.62
N ASP A 107 -5.68 12.95 -9.62
CA ASP A 107 -6.74 13.78 -9.03
C ASP A 107 -7.15 13.33 -7.61
N GLY A 108 -6.50 12.27 -7.08
CA GLY A 108 -6.79 11.68 -5.79
C GLY A 108 -7.93 10.66 -5.80
N SER A 109 -8.55 10.37 -6.95
CA SER A 109 -9.55 9.33 -7.07
C SER A 109 -8.91 7.93 -7.06
N VAL A 110 -9.62 6.93 -6.55
CA VAL A 110 -9.20 5.52 -6.64
C VAL A 110 -9.72 4.96 -7.96
N LEU A 111 -8.80 4.60 -8.86
CA LEU A 111 -9.12 3.98 -10.15
C LEU A 111 -9.63 2.55 -10.00
N GLY A 112 -9.16 1.85 -8.98
CA GLY A 112 -9.50 0.48 -8.69
C GLY A 112 -8.54 -0.14 -7.69
N ILE A 113 -8.80 -1.40 -7.33
CA ILE A 113 -7.96 -2.18 -6.43
C ILE A 113 -7.50 -3.46 -7.12
N TYR A 114 -6.34 -3.94 -6.70
CA TYR A 114 -5.84 -5.27 -7.00
C TYR A 114 -5.57 -6.02 -5.70
N ARG A 115 -6.17 -7.17 -5.54
CA ARG A 115 -5.94 -8.10 -4.43
C ARG A 115 -4.94 -9.16 -4.88
N LYS A 116 -3.83 -9.30 -4.16
CA LYS A 116 -2.75 -10.25 -4.46
C LYS A 116 -3.31 -11.66 -4.62
N THR A 117 -3.16 -12.24 -5.83
CA THR A 117 -3.74 -13.55 -6.17
C THR A 117 -2.90 -14.71 -5.61
N HIS A 118 -1.58 -14.65 -5.74
CA HIS A 118 -0.67 -15.70 -5.29
C HIS A 118 -0.07 -15.36 -3.93
N ILE A 119 -0.57 -16.02 -2.89
CA ILE A 119 -0.16 -15.78 -1.51
C ILE A 119 0.96 -16.75 -1.14
N PRO A 120 2.18 -16.29 -0.82
CA PRO A 120 3.27 -17.13 -0.37
C PRO A 120 3.01 -17.70 1.03
N ASP A 121 3.59 -18.86 1.31
CA ASP A 121 3.57 -19.46 2.63
C ASP A 121 4.88 -20.21 2.86
N ASP A 122 5.81 -19.57 3.54
CA ASP A 122 7.12 -20.11 3.86
C ASP A 122 7.55 -19.61 5.25
N HIS A 123 8.69 -20.04 5.72
CA HIS A 123 9.19 -19.84 7.09
C HIS A 123 9.20 -18.37 7.54
N TYR A 124 9.52 -17.42 6.65
CA TYR A 124 9.49 -15.98 6.95
C TYR A 124 8.38 -15.21 6.23
N TYR A 125 7.51 -15.90 5.51
CA TYR A 125 6.46 -15.34 4.67
C TYR A 125 5.16 -16.10 4.89
N GLN A 126 4.62 -16.04 6.12
CA GLN A 126 3.43 -16.79 6.53
C GLN A 126 2.16 -16.02 6.13
N GLU A 127 2.12 -15.55 4.89
CA GLU A 127 1.05 -14.69 4.41
C GLU A 127 -0.30 -15.41 4.30
N LYS A 128 -0.32 -16.72 4.04
CA LYS A 128 -1.58 -17.50 4.03
C LYS A 128 -2.29 -17.56 5.38
N PHE A 129 -1.61 -17.23 6.48
CA PHE A 129 -2.25 -17.09 7.77
C PHE A 129 -3.14 -15.84 7.82
N TYR A 130 -2.81 -14.80 7.07
CA TYR A 130 -3.50 -13.50 7.10
C TYR A 130 -4.37 -13.24 5.88
N PHE A 131 -3.92 -13.62 4.69
CA PHE A 131 -4.54 -13.20 3.45
C PHE A 131 -5.21 -14.34 2.70
N THR A 132 -6.38 -14.05 2.19
CA THR A 132 -7.08 -14.85 1.19
C THR A 132 -6.52 -14.52 -0.20
N PRO A 133 -6.41 -15.51 -1.11
CA PRO A 133 -6.10 -15.22 -2.52
C PRO A 133 -7.08 -14.20 -3.10
N GLY A 134 -6.54 -13.24 -3.84
CA GLY A 134 -7.34 -12.16 -4.45
C GLY A 134 -8.32 -12.65 -5.48
N ASP A 135 -9.40 -11.91 -5.65
CA ASP A 135 -10.55 -12.17 -6.50
C ASP A 135 -10.78 -11.08 -7.58
N THR A 136 -9.86 -10.12 -7.67
CA THR A 136 -9.96 -9.00 -8.62
C THR A 136 -9.45 -9.32 -10.03
N GLY A 137 -8.94 -10.54 -10.26
CA GLY A 137 -8.32 -10.92 -11.53
C GLY A 137 -6.85 -10.52 -11.64
N PHE A 138 -6.37 -10.43 -12.87
CA PHE A 138 -5.00 -10.05 -13.22
C PHE A 138 -4.97 -8.74 -14.02
#